data_e425577726c79ba23eb2dbe6206b3755
#
_entry.id   e425577726c79ba23eb2dbe6206b3755
#
_cell.length_a   1.000
_cell.length_b   1.000
_cell.length_c   1.000
_cell.angle_alpha   90.00
_cell.angle_beta   90.00
_cell.angle_gamma   90.00
#
_symmetry.space_group_name_H-M   'P 1'
#
loop_
_entity.id
_entity.type
_entity.pdbx_description
1 polymer ?
#
loop_
_entity_poly.entity_id
_entity_poly.type
_entity_poly.pdbx_seq_one_letter_code
_entity_poly.pdbx_strand_id
1 'polypeptide(L)'
;MRRVVAPAALCGWFLLLGCGGEPSEPAATGEASAASSALNSPPVIEEVTLEPSRPRPGETVTARVNVSDPDGDPIRLDYTWRADGREIERAAGQPSLHVENLPRESAIEVTVVAHDDHSESAPETAVARVGNLAPTIVAVGMQPSGKVSAGTAITATPRASDPEGADIEYTYRWSVNGETLPVEGPTLPGDQFVRGDTIVLEVVASDGLAESEPVISPPIPVGNAPPRVVSEPGQFSADGVFRYTLKTEDPDGDTAFRYSLVNGPPGMTIGFDDGKLTWNPAADAAGSHDVEVEVADRFGGKSSYRFSLTLSYQTETVPAAADATKRPLRRPAPAAQPES
;
A
#
# COMPACT_ATOMS: atom_id res chain seq x y z
N MET A 1 23.31 -43.58 26.09
CA MET A 1 24.46 -44.28 26.69
C MET A 1 24.94 -43.49 27.89
N ARG A 2 25.07 -44.21 29.00
CA ARG A 2 25.67 -43.88 30.31
C ARG A 2 24.89 -42.81 31.13
N ARG A 3 24.01 -43.15 32.11
CA ARG A 3 24.14 -43.84 33.40
C ARG A 3 25.42 -43.40 34.15
N VAL A 4 25.32 -42.92 35.42
CA VAL A 4 25.18 -43.61 36.70
C VAL A 4 25.72 -42.61 37.76
N VAL A 5 25.44 -42.39 39.01
CA VAL A 5 24.96 -43.18 40.14
C VAL A 5 24.95 -42.25 41.36
N ALA A 6 24.02 -42.41 42.21
CA ALA A 6 24.08 -41.98 43.63
C ALA A 6 24.95 -42.92 44.43
N PRO A 7 25.36 -42.58 45.65
CA PRO A 7 25.06 -43.50 46.74
C PRO A 7 24.53 -42.88 48.02
N ALA A 8 23.73 -43.69 48.65
CA ALA A 8 23.22 -43.62 50.02
C ALA A 8 24.22 -44.27 51.01
N ALA A 9 23.89 -44.10 52.26
CA ALA A 9 24.17 -44.92 53.46
C ALA A 9 24.88 -44.13 54.58
N LEU A 10 24.74 -44.29 55.85
CA LEU A 10 24.04 -45.25 56.69
C LEU A 10 24.10 -44.72 58.14
N CYS A 11 23.01 -44.93 58.87
CA CYS A 11 22.87 -45.34 60.30
C CYS A 11 23.96 -45.13 61.32
N GLY A 12 23.54 -44.73 62.51
CA GLY A 12 24.28 -44.94 63.77
C GLY A 12 23.44 -44.61 64.97
N TRP A 13 22.73 -45.63 65.46
CA TRP A 13 22.12 -45.65 66.77
C TRP A 13 23.17 -45.75 67.88
N PHE A 14 22.95 -44.99 69.00
CA PHE A 14 23.43 -45.43 70.31
C PHE A 14 22.49 -44.96 71.40
N LEU A 15 21.90 -45.95 72.07
CA LEU A 15 21.17 -45.88 73.36
C LEU A 15 22.21 -45.94 74.48
N LEU A 16 22.00 -45.17 75.56
CA LEU A 16 22.35 -45.57 76.89
C LEU A 16 21.51 -44.86 77.94
N LEU A 17 20.90 -45.71 78.79
CA LEU A 17 20.13 -45.41 80.01
C LEU A 17 21.01 -44.85 81.15
N GLY A 18 20.38 -44.04 82.02
CA GLY A 18 20.95 -43.74 83.32
C GLY A 18 19.96 -42.96 84.20
N CYS A 19 19.47 -43.62 85.21
CA CYS A 19 18.48 -43.22 86.25
C CYS A 19 18.94 -42.12 87.22
N GLY A 20 17.93 -41.36 87.76
CA GLY A 20 17.85 -41.09 89.19
C GLY A 20 17.97 -39.66 89.67
N GLY A 21 16.91 -39.17 90.30
CA GLY A 21 17.01 -38.18 91.40
C GLY A 21 16.17 -36.90 91.19
N GLU A 22 14.93 -36.93 91.68
CA GLU A 22 14.30 -35.74 92.27
C GLU A 22 14.91 -35.43 93.65
N PRO A 23 14.97 -34.13 94.08
CA PRO A 23 13.79 -33.39 94.48
C PRO A 23 13.86 -31.83 94.37
N SER A 24 12.68 -31.27 94.59
CA SER A 24 12.35 -29.97 95.23
C SER A 24 12.42 -28.72 94.34
N GLU A 25 11.22 -28.21 94.06
CA GLU A 25 10.90 -26.80 93.85
C GLU A 25 11.63 -25.85 94.79
N PRO A 26 11.89 -24.63 94.29
CA PRO A 26 11.15 -23.48 94.83
C PRO A 26 10.67 -22.51 93.75
N ALA A 27 9.45 -22.04 94.06
CA ALA A 27 8.85 -20.74 93.73
C ALA A 27 9.20 -20.02 92.43
N ALA A 28 8.23 -19.95 91.60
CA ALA A 28 8.08 -19.01 90.48
C ALA A 28 8.24 -17.57 90.98
N THR A 29 9.24 -16.88 90.48
CA THR A 29 9.19 -15.46 90.29
C THR A 29 8.80 -15.27 88.80
N GLY A 30 7.54 -14.83 88.61
CA GLY A 30 7.02 -14.44 87.35
C GLY A 30 7.88 -13.28 86.81
N GLU A 31 8.73 -13.58 85.89
CA GLU A 31 9.17 -12.58 84.90
C GLU A 31 8.02 -12.42 83.92
N ALA A 32 7.21 -11.41 84.19
CA ALA A 32 6.37 -10.86 83.13
C ALA A 32 7.33 -10.44 81.99
N SER A 33 7.42 -11.29 80.93
CA SER A 33 7.93 -10.86 79.67
C SER A 33 7.06 -9.69 79.28
N ALA A 34 7.55 -8.49 79.53
CA ALA A 34 7.05 -7.31 78.86
C ALA A 34 7.30 -7.55 77.35
N ALA A 35 6.29 -8.06 76.67
CA ALA A 35 6.23 -7.93 75.26
C ALA A 35 6.34 -6.43 75.01
N SER A 36 7.54 -5.99 74.63
CA SER A 36 7.73 -4.70 74.00
C SER A 36 6.77 -4.71 72.82
N SER A 37 5.67 -3.97 72.91
CA SER A 37 4.92 -3.60 71.70
C SER A 37 5.88 -2.75 70.89
N ALA A 38 6.69 -3.40 70.05
CA ALA A 38 7.44 -2.69 69.01
C ALA A 38 6.38 -1.91 68.24
N LEU A 39 6.60 -0.60 68.10
CA LEU A 39 5.74 0.24 67.27
C LEU A 39 5.89 -0.33 65.84
N ASN A 40 4.77 -0.72 65.24
CA ASN A 40 4.76 -1.20 63.86
C ASN A 40 5.39 -0.16 62.94
N SER A 41 6.31 -0.57 62.11
CA SER A 41 6.93 0.22 61.05
C SER A 41 6.26 -0.15 59.70
N PRO A 42 5.90 0.80 58.85
CA PRO A 42 5.29 0.45 57.57
C PRO A 42 6.28 -0.28 56.66
N PRO A 43 5.80 -1.13 55.73
CA PRO A 43 6.62 -1.72 54.71
C PRO A 43 7.25 -0.67 53.80
N VAL A 44 8.41 -0.95 53.26
CA VAL A 44 9.18 -0.03 52.39
C VAL A 44 9.36 -0.67 51.01
N ILE A 45 8.85 0.00 49.96
CA ILE A 45 9.12 -0.36 48.60
C ILE A 45 10.44 0.28 48.23
N GLU A 46 11.45 -0.53 47.92
CA GLU A 46 12.79 -0.07 47.52
C GLU A 46 12.84 0.27 46.04
N GLU A 47 12.17 -0.52 45.21
CA GLU A 47 12.18 -0.35 43.73
C GLU A 47 10.94 -0.99 43.11
N VAL A 48 10.38 -0.36 42.10
CA VAL A 48 9.40 -0.91 41.16
C VAL A 48 9.93 -0.79 39.75
N THR A 49 9.95 -1.89 39.00
CA THR A 49 10.34 -1.89 37.58
C THR A 49 9.29 -2.62 36.77
N LEU A 50 9.21 -2.26 35.47
CA LEU A 50 8.32 -2.89 34.51
C LEU A 50 9.11 -3.72 33.49
N GLU A 51 8.73 -4.97 33.33
CA GLU A 51 9.34 -5.91 32.37
C GLU A 51 8.30 -6.51 31.42
N PRO A 52 8.49 -6.36 30.09
CA PRO A 52 9.53 -5.58 29.43
C PRO A 52 9.34 -4.07 29.60
N SER A 53 10.41 -3.29 29.51
CA SER A 53 10.38 -1.81 29.62
C SER A 53 9.73 -1.14 28.39
N ARG A 54 9.62 -1.87 27.27
CA ARG A 54 8.91 -1.47 26.04
C ARG A 54 8.04 -2.64 25.58
N PRO A 55 6.91 -2.89 26.27
CA PRO A 55 5.97 -3.96 25.87
C PRO A 55 5.33 -3.62 24.53
N ARG A 56 5.24 -4.62 23.66
CA ARG A 56 4.53 -4.51 22.38
C ARG A 56 3.05 -4.82 22.56
N PRO A 57 2.17 -4.38 21.67
CA PRO A 57 0.78 -4.83 21.63
C PRO A 57 0.70 -6.36 21.59
N GLY A 58 -0.16 -6.93 22.44
CA GLY A 58 -0.28 -8.38 22.62
C GLY A 58 0.70 -8.98 23.64
N GLU A 59 1.67 -8.23 24.14
CA GLU A 59 2.56 -8.69 25.20
C GLU A 59 2.00 -8.37 26.59
N THR A 60 2.52 -9.05 27.62
CA THR A 60 2.21 -8.79 29.01
C THR A 60 3.38 -8.09 29.69
N VAL A 61 3.11 -6.93 30.27
CA VAL A 61 4.07 -6.22 31.12
C VAL A 61 3.83 -6.61 32.57
N THR A 62 4.90 -6.90 33.31
CA THR A 62 4.83 -7.33 34.72
C THR A 62 5.61 -6.36 35.62
N ALA A 63 5.01 -5.95 36.71
CA ALA A 63 5.67 -5.16 37.74
C ALA A 63 6.57 -6.07 38.59
N ARG A 64 7.85 -5.71 38.70
CA ARG A 64 8.81 -6.28 39.61
C ARG A 64 8.95 -5.33 40.80
N VAL A 65 8.68 -5.80 41.97
CA VAL A 65 8.70 -4.99 43.18
C VAL A 65 9.73 -5.56 44.14
N ASN A 66 10.65 -4.72 44.56
CA ASN A 66 11.55 -5.00 45.67
C ASN A 66 10.99 -4.29 46.91
N VAL A 67 10.58 -5.07 47.94
CA VAL A 67 9.89 -4.57 49.11
C VAL A 67 10.36 -5.31 50.36
N SER A 68 10.47 -4.61 51.46
CA SER A 68 10.86 -5.18 52.77
C SER A 68 9.98 -4.58 53.88
N ASP A 69 9.85 -5.32 54.93
CA ASP A 69 9.23 -4.85 56.16
C ASP A 69 10.27 -4.85 57.30
N PRO A 70 10.45 -3.72 58.02
CA PRO A 70 11.45 -3.62 59.11
C PRO A 70 11.19 -4.54 60.28
N ASP A 71 9.93 -4.89 60.52
CA ASP A 71 9.51 -5.76 61.63
C ASP A 71 9.36 -7.21 61.17
N GLY A 72 9.46 -7.47 59.85
CA GLY A 72 9.34 -8.78 59.24
C GLY A 72 7.92 -9.26 59.05
N ASP A 73 6.96 -8.35 59.04
CA ASP A 73 5.54 -8.65 58.88
C ASP A 73 5.18 -9.10 57.46
N PRO A 74 4.12 -9.90 57.27
CA PRO A 74 3.67 -10.30 55.94
C PRO A 74 3.19 -9.11 55.10
N ILE A 75 3.72 -8.98 53.88
CA ILE A 75 3.42 -7.89 53.00
C ILE A 75 2.42 -8.32 51.93
N ARG A 76 1.41 -7.48 51.64
CA ARG A 76 0.53 -7.54 50.49
C ARG A 76 0.78 -6.35 49.57
N LEU A 77 0.67 -6.57 48.28
CA LEU A 77 0.89 -5.50 47.25
C LEU A 77 -0.41 -5.22 46.52
N ASP A 78 -0.76 -3.95 46.47
CA ASP A 78 -1.85 -3.44 45.64
C ASP A 78 -1.30 -2.70 44.44
N TYR A 79 -1.87 -2.99 43.27
CA TYR A 79 -1.43 -2.46 41.98
C TYR A 79 -2.53 -1.63 41.35
N THR A 80 -2.21 -0.41 40.93
CA THR A 80 -3.08 0.45 40.14
C THR A 80 -2.38 0.75 38.78
N TRP A 81 -3.00 0.31 37.71
CA TRP A 81 -2.47 0.50 36.36
C TRP A 81 -3.17 1.67 35.69
N ARG A 82 -2.38 2.49 34.95
CA ARG A 82 -2.87 3.57 34.10
C ARG A 82 -2.24 3.51 32.72
N ALA A 83 -3.01 3.91 31.70
CA ALA A 83 -2.52 4.18 30.37
C ALA A 83 -2.82 5.64 30.02
N ASP A 84 -1.78 6.41 29.67
CA ASP A 84 -1.88 7.85 29.40
C ASP A 84 -2.69 8.60 30.47
N GLY A 85 -2.47 8.26 31.74
CA GLY A 85 -3.14 8.83 32.92
C GLY A 85 -4.55 8.31 33.20
N ARG A 86 -5.11 7.41 32.38
CA ARG A 86 -6.42 6.78 32.60
C ARG A 86 -6.26 5.42 33.26
N GLU A 87 -7.02 5.17 34.28
CA GLU A 87 -6.99 3.89 35.02
C GLU A 87 -7.51 2.74 34.16
N ILE A 88 -6.84 1.59 34.28
CA ILE A 88 -7.20 0.33 33.65
C ILE A 88 -7.82 -0.61 34.69
N GLU A 89 -9.11 -0.49 34.90
CA GLU A 89 -9.86 -1.24 35.95
C GLU A 89 -9.71 -2.76 35.86
N ARG A 90 -9.59 -3.32 34.63
CA ARG A 90 -9.42 -4.77 34.40
C ARG A 90 -8.11 -5.34 34.97
N ALA A 91 -7.14 -4.49 35.27
CA ALA A 91 -5.84 -4.87 35.83
C ALA A 91 -5.66 -4.45 37.27
N ALA A 92 -6.71 -3.92 37.94
CA ALA A 92 -6.66 -3.52 39.34
C ALA A 92 -6.27 -4.69 40.22
N GLY A 93 -5.29 -4.47 41.10
CA GLY A 93 -4.78 -5.49 42.04
C GLY A 93 -3.93 -6.60 41.38
N GLN A 94 -3.69 -6.57 40.06
CA GLN A 94 -2.87 -7.58 39.39
C GLN A 94 -1.42 -7.10 39.20
N PRO A 95 -0.41 -7.99 39.41
CA PRO A 95 0.99 -7.63 39.18
C PRO A 95 1.37 -7.48 37.74
N SER A 96 0.48 -7.74 36.80
CA SER A 96 0.74 -7.68 35.36
C SER A 96 -0.44 -7.12 34.59
N LEU A 97 -0.12 -6.49 33.44
CA LEU A 97 -1.08 -5.94 32.50
C LEU A 97 -0.84 -6.53 31.13
N HIS A 98 -1.88 -7.07 30.49
CA HIS A 98 -1.84 -7.42 29.08
C HIS A 98 -2.08 -6.16 28.22
N VAL A 99 -1.13 -5.84 27.32
CA VAL A 99 -1.14 -4.64 26.50
C VAL A 99 -2.03 -4.87 25.28
N GLU A 100 -3.22 -4.31 25.29
CA GLU A 100 -4.18 -4.39 24.18
C GLU A 100 -4.65 -3.01 23.77
N ASN A 101 -4.70 -2.78 22.45
CA ASN A 101 -5.29 -1.57 21.86
C ASN A 101 -4.71 -0.23 22.39
N LEU A 102 -3.46 -0.24 22.81
CA LEU A 102 -2.74 0.99 23.17
C LEU A 102 -1.90 1.44 22.02
N PRO A 103 -2.00 2.71 21.61
CA PRO A 103 -1.11 3.31 20.60
C PRO A 103 0.37 3.18 20.99
N ARG A 104 1.24 3.18 19.99
CA ARG A 104 2.68 3.26 20.23
C ARG A 104 3.04 4.50 21.05
N GLU A 105 4.09 4.40 21.86
CA GLU A 105 4.55 5.44 22.79
C GLU A 105 3.58 5.79 23.90
N SER A 106 2.39 5.15 24.00
CA SER A 106 1.52 5.31 25.17
C SER A 106 2.26 4.97 26.44
N ALA A 107 2.10 5.81 27.45
CA ALA A 107 2.70 5.59 28.76
C ALA A 107 1.84 4.58 29.56
N ILE A 108 2.43 3.46 29.95
CA ILE A 108 1.87 2.50 30.89
C ILE A 108 2.52 2.77 32.23
N GLU A 109 1.72 3.14 33.21
CA GLU A 109 2.13 3.42 34.58
C GLU A 109 1.52 2.41 35.53
N VAL A 110 2.32 1.90 36.47
CA VAL A 110 1.85 1.16 37.61
C VAL A 110 2.20 1.92 38.87
N THR A 111 1.24 2.11 39.76
CA THR A 111 1.46 2.57 41.12
C THR A 111 1.28 1.38 42.03
N VAL A 112 2.25 1.13 42.91
CA VAL A 112 2.25 0.02 43.85
C VAL A 112 2.21 0.59 45.29
N VAL A 113 1.38 0.01 46.11
CA VAL A 113 1.32 0.26 47.57
C VAL A 113 1.49 -1.08 48.27
N ALA A 114 2.37 -1.12 49.24
CA ALA A 114 2.57 -2.29 50.10
C ALA A 114 1.81 -2.10 51.42
N HIS A 115 1.18 -3.15 51.89
CA HIS A 115 0.42 -3.18 53.15
C HIS A 115 0.93 -4.32 54.01
N ASP A 116 1.09 -4.05 55.31
CA ASP A 116 1.06 -5.04 56.35
C ASP A 116 -0.35 -5.05 57.00
N ASP A 117 -0.53 -5.72 58.14
CA ASP A 117 -1.82 -5.75 58.82
C ASP A 117 -2.17 -4.46 59.59
N HIS A 118 -1.25 -3.49 59.67
CA HIS A 118 -1.37 -2.29 60.51
C HIS A 118 -1.13 -0.97 59.81
N SER A 119 -0.38 -0.98 58.71
CA SER A 119 0.10 0.23 58.00
C SER A 119 0.29 -0.01 56.52
N GLU A 120 0.57 1.07 55.78
CA GLU A 120 0.85 1.04 54.36
C GLU A 120 2.11 1.84 54.01
N SER A 121 2.79 1.45 52.94
CA SER A 121 3.95 2.16 52.39
C SER A 121 3.55 3.45 51.72
N ALA A 122 4.52 4.33 51.47
CA ALA A 122 4.36 5.32 50.43
C ALA A 122 4.14 4.65 49.06
N PRO A 123 3.29 5.20 48.18
CA PRO A 123 3.13 4.70 46.82
C PRO A 123 4.41 4.86 46.00
N GLU A 124 4.79 3.83 45.25
CA GLU A 124 5.91 3.88 44.32
C GLU A 124 5.41 3.59 42.91
N THR A 125 6.03 4.26 41.91
CA THR A 125 5.50 4.25 40.55
C THR A 125 6.59 3.88 39.54
N ALA A 126 6.24 3.02 38.59
CA ALA A 126 7.10 2.72 37.43
C ALA A 126 6.34 2.98 36.12
N VAL A 127 7.08 3.37 35.09
CA VAL A 127 6.52 3.71 33.77
C VAL A 127 7.24 2.90 32.69
N ALA A 128 6.45 2.29 31.80
CA ALA A 128 6.89 1.72 30.53
C ALA A 128 6.23 2.46 29.36
N ARG A 129 6.78 2.32 28.16
CA ARG A 129 6.16 2.85 26.95
C ARG A 129 5.88 1.75 25.96
N VAL A 130 4.69 1.78 25.36
CA VAL A 130 4.31 0.82 24.33
C VAL A 130 5.29 0.90 23.18
N GLY A 131 5.85 -0.24 22.79
CA GLY A 131 6.74 -0.37 21.64
C GLY A 131 5.98 -0.28 20.34
N ASN A 132 6.72 -0.27 19.23
CA ASN A 132 6.19 -0.28 17.87
C ASN A 132 6.26 -1.68 17.26
N LEU A 133 5.23 -2.07 16.51
CA LEU A 133 5.24 -3.21 15.59
C LEU A 133 5.25 -2.70 14.16
N ALA A 134 5.91 -3.42 13.28
CA ALA A 134 5.88 -3.09 11.86
C ALA A 134 4.48 -3.35 11.25
N PRO A 135 4.06 -2.56 10.27
CA PRO A 135 2.84 -2.83 9.52
C PRO A 135 2.95 -4.16 8.76
N THR A 136 1.82 -4.74 8.43
CA THR A 136 1.74 -5.98 7.65
C THR A 136 0.96 -5.72 6.37
N ILE A 137 1.55 -6.04 5.19
CA ILE A 137 0.86 -5.97 3.91
C ILE A 137 -0.10 -7.15 3.81
N VAL A 138 -1.39 -6.85 3.69
CA VAL A 138 -2.46 -7.85 3.58
C VAL A 138 -2.68 -8.29 2.13
N ALA A 139 -2.56 -7.37 1.19
CA ALA A 139 -2.73 -7.63 -0.24
C ALA A 139 -2.09 -6.53 -1.10
N VAL A 140 -1.67 -6.90 -2.30
CA VAL A 140 -1.26 -5.97 -3.36
C VAL A 140 -2.13 -6.25 -4.58
N GLY A 141 -3.09 -5.37 -4.84
CA GLY A 141 -3.87 -5.37 -6.07
C GLY A 141 -3.09 -4.73 -7.21
N MET A 142 -3.37 -5.11 -8.46
CA MET A 142 -2.81 -4.48 -9.65
C MET A 142 -3.87 -4.25 -10.73
N GLN A 143 -3.76 -3.12 -11.43
CA GLN A 143 -4.60 -2.78 -12.56
C GLN A 143 -3.72 -2.48 -13.79
N PRO A 144 -4.04 -3.03 -14.96
CA PRO A 144 -5.14 -3.96 -15.24
C PRO A 144 -4.91 -5.33 -14.56
N SER A 145 -6.00 -5.99 -14.15
CA SER A 145 -5.96 -7.31 -13.50
C SER A 145 -5.80 -8.47 -14.49
N GLY A 146 -5.64 -8.18 -15.78
CA GLY A 146 -5.56 -9.14 -16.86
C GLY A 146 -4.22 -9.13 -17.59
N LYS A 147 -4.29 -9.33 -18.93
CA LYS A 147 -3.11 -9.27 -19.79
C LYS A 147 -2.52 -7.86 -19.78
N VAL A 148 -1.22 -7.78 -19.58
CA VAL A 148 -0.44 -6.57 -19.67
C VAL A 148 0.21 -6.51 -21.04
N SER A 149 0.20 -5.34 -21.66
CA SER A 149 0.88 -5.07 -22.93
C SER A 149 1.51 -3.67 -22.91
N ALA A 150 2.49 -3.44 -23.75
CA ALA A 150 3.14 -2.15 -23.90
C ALA A 150 2.12 -1.02 -24.17
N GLY A 151 2.43 0.19 -23.75
CA GLY A 151 1.55 1.35 -23.88
C GLY A 151 0.44 1.45 -22.82
N THR A 152 0.26 0.43 -21.96
CA THR A 152 -0.72 0.44 -20.87
C THR A 152 0.00 0.49 -19.53
N ALA A 153 -0.22 1.54 -18.75
CA ALA A 153 0.36 1.65 -17.41
C ALA A 153 -0.18 0.58 -16.46
N ILE A 154 0.66 0.13 -15.52
CA ILE A 154 0.28 -0.79 -14.45
C ILE A 154 0.27 0.00 -13.14
N THR A 155 -0.83 -0.07 -12.40
CA THR A 155 -0.94 0.59 -11.10
C THR A 155 -1.15 -0.44 -10.01
N ALA A 156 -0.32 -0.38 -8.98
CA ALA A 156 -0.43 -1.18 -7.77
C ALA A 156 -1.33 -0.49 -6.74
N THR A 157 -2.11 -1.29 -6.02
CA THR A 157 -2.99 -0.83 -4.93
C THR A 157 -2.76 -1.71 -3.70
N PRO A 158 -1.69 -1.46 -2.93
CA PRO A 158 -1.42 -2.21 -1.73
C PRO A 158 -2.44 -1.88 -0.63
N ARG A 159 -2.64 -2.84 0.26
CA ARG A 159 -3.37 -2.68 1.52
C ARG A 159 -2.54 -3.30 2.63
N ALA A 160 -2.32 -2.56 3.68
CA ALA A 160 -1.62 -2.99 4.86
C ALA A 160 -2.45 -2.67 6.11
N SER A 161 -2.09 -3.28 7.21
CA SER A 161 -2.64 -3.04 8.54
C SER A 161 -1.50 -2.84 9.52
N ASP A 162 -1.63 -1.83 10.35
CA ASP A 162 -0.74 -1.56 11.46
C ASP A 162 -1.42 -1.92 12.78
N PRO A 163 -0.76 -2.67 13.69
CA PRO A 163 -1.36 -3.07 14.97
C PRO A 163 -1.67 -1.92 15.92
N GLU A 164 -0.93 -0.83 15.83
CA GLU A 164 -1.10 0.38 16.64
C GLU A 164 -1.99 1.42 15.95
N GLY A 165 -2.40 1.15 14.70
CA GLY A 165 -3.22 2.05 13.91
C GLY A 165 -2.47 3.26 13.37
N ALA A 166 -1.15 3.13 13.17
CA ALA A 166 -0.34 4.19 12.58
C ALA A 166 -0.65 4.39 11.09
N ASP A 167 -0.41 5.59 10.58
CA ASP A 167 -0.45 5.88 9.15
C ASP A 167 0.64 5.10 8.43
N ILE A 168 0.28 4.54 7.28
CA ILE A 168 1.15 3.66 6.50
C ILE A 168 1.55 4.33 5.20
N GLU A 169 2.85 4.41 4.96
CA GLU A 169 3.43 4.80 3.69
C GLU A 169 3.93 3.56 2.94
N TYR A 170 3.95 3.62 1.58
CA TYR A 170 4.39 2.51 0.75
C TYR A 170 5.56 2.89 -0.13
N THR A 171 6.55 2.01 -0.19
CA THR A 171 7.67 2.07 -1.13
C THR A 171 7.50 1.01 -2.20
N TYR A 172 7.76 1.38 -3.46
CA TYR A 172 7.58 0.53 -4.63
C TYR A 172 8.93 0.36 -5.34
N ARG A 173 9.21 -0.88 -5.74
CA ARG A 173 10.37 -1.19 -6.57
C ARG A 173 9.93 -2.04 -7.76
N TRP A 174 9.91 -1.42 -8.91
CA TRP A 174 9.61 -2.06 -10.18
C TRP A 174 10.86 -2.60 -10.85
N SER A 175 10.77 -3.79 -11.42
CA SER A 175 11.83 -4.38 -12.23
C SER A 175 11.27 -5.01 -13.51
N VAL A 176 12.04 -4.89 -14.60
CA VAL A 176 11.76 -5.50 -15.89
C VAL A 176 12.93 -6.39 -16.25
N ASN A 177 12.67 -7.68 -16.51
CA ASN A 177 13.70 -8.69 -16.79
C ASN A 177 14.79 -8.77 -15.72
N GLY A 178 14.45 -8.46 -14.46
CA GLY A 178 15.37 -8.45 -13.33
C GLY A 178 16.18 -7.16 -13.15
N GLU A 179 16.05 -6.19 -14.04
CA GLU A 179 16.65 -4.86 -13.91
C GLU A 179 15.68 -3.91 -13.20
N THR A 180 16.14 -3.28 -12.11
CA THR A 180 15.32 -2.31 -11.37
C THR A 180 15.21 -1.00 -12.14
N LEU A 181 13.98 -0.50 -12.26
CA LEU A 181 13.69 0.75 -12.92
C LEU A 181 13.70 1.95 -11.94
N PRO A 182 14.10 3.14 -12.39
CA PRO A 182 14.04 4.37 -11.58
C PRO A 182 12.61 4.95 -11.58
N VAL A 183 11.62 4.10 -11.26
CA VAL A 183 10.21 4.47 -11.18
C VAL A 183 9.80 4.45 -9.71
N GLU A 184 9.45 5.62 -9.21
CA GLU A 184 8.93 5.78 -7.85
C GLU A 184 7.40 5.78 -7.87
N GLY A 185 6.80 5.18 -6.84
CA GLY A 185 5.36 5.19 -6.66
C GLY A 185 4.62 4.00 -7.27
N PRO A 186 3.26 4.03 -7.16
CA PRO A 186 2.43 2.86 -7.43
C PRO A 186 2.26 2.54 -8.92
N THR A 187 2.66 3.43 -9.83
CA THR A 187 2.35 3.28 -11.26
C THR A 187 3.62 3.12 -12.09
N LEU A 188 3.72 2.00 -12.80
CA LEU A 188 4.71 1.76 -13.85
C LEU A 188 4.14 2.23 -15.19
N PRO A 189 4.75 3.23 -15.86
CA PRO A 189 4.33 3.68 -17.19
C PRO A 189 4.45 2.58 -18.23
N GLY A 190 3.52 2.55 -19.19
CA GLY A 190 3.46 1.50 -20.21
C GLY A 190 4.55 1.58 -21.30
N ASP A 191 5.34 2.64 -21.32
CA ASP A 191 6.50 2.83 -22.21
C ASP A 191 7.81 2.27 -21.64
N GLN A 192 7.78 1.71 -20.44
CA GLN A 192 8.93 1.14 -19.74
C GLN A 192 9.16 -0.34 -20.06
N PHE A 193 8.28 -0.96 -20.84
CA PHE A 193 8.35 -2.38 -21.17
C PHE A 193 7.71 -2.67 -22.54
N VAL A 194 8.12 -3.78 -23.15
CA VAL A 194 7.63 -4.23 -24.46
C VAL A 194 7.22 -5.70 -24.42
N ARG A 195 6.60 -6.20 -25.47
CA ARG A 195 6.24 -7.61 -25.63
C ARG A 195 7.40 -8.56 -25.32
N GLY A 196 7.14 -9.56 -24.50
CA GLY A 196 8.10 -10.58 -24.09
C GLY A 196 8.86 -10.27 -22.82
N ASP A 197 8.75 -9.04 -22.32
CA ASP A 197 9.32 -8.68 -21.03
C ASP A 197 8.57 -9.36 -19.88
N THR A 198 9.23 -9.40 -18.73
CA THR A 198 8.67 -9.89 -17.47
C THR A 198 8.84 -8.82 -16.41
N ILE A 199 7.73 -8.41 -15.82
CA ILE A 199 7.69 -7.36 -14.81
C ILE A 199 7.54 -8.00 -13.44
N VAL A 200 8.24 -7.48 -12.44
CA VAL A 200 8.09 -7.81 -11.02
C VAL A 200 7.98 -6.53 -10.22
N LEU A 201 7.08 -6.52 -9.25
CA LEU A 201 6.90 -5.46 -8.28
C LEU A 201 7.24 -5.97 -6.89
N GLU A 202 8.04 -5.21 -6.16
CA GLU A 202 8.24 -5.34 -4.72
C GLU A 202 7.61 -4.14 -4.02
N VAL A 203 6.85 -4.41 -2.94
CA VAL A 203 6.21 -3.38 -2.11
C VAL A 203 6.62 -3.57 -0.66
N VAL A 204 6.98 -2.48 -0.02
CA VAL A 204 7.25 -2.40 1.43
C VAL A 204 6.31 -1.36 2.02
N ALA A 205 5.74 -1.66 3.18
CA ALA A 205 4.93 -0.73 3.98
C ALA A 205 5.75 -0.23 5.17
N SER A 206 5.63 1.04 5.53
CA SER A 206 6.30 1.67 6.67
C SER A 206 5.33 2.52 7.46
N ASP A 207 5.44 2.50 8.78
CA ASP A 207 4.74 3.39 9.71
C ASP A 207 5.62 4.58 10.16
N GLY A 208 6.78 4.75 9.51
CA GLY A 208 7.80 5.76 9.84
C GLY A 208 8.78 5.34 10.93
N LEU A 209 8.59 4.21 11.63
CA LEU A 209 9.50 3.66 12.64
C LEU A 209 9.99 2.27 12.29
N ALA A 210 9.17 1.49 11.60
CA ALA A 210 9.48 0.13 11.17
C ALA A 210 8.93 -0.14 9.78
N GLU A 211 9.51 -1.12 9.10
CA GLU A 211 9.10 -1.56 7.78
C GLU A 211 8.55 -2.98 7.83
N SER A 212 7.55 -3.27 6.98
CA SER A 212 7.04 -4.61 6.78
C SER A 212 8.07 -5.50 6.09
N GLU A 213 7.86 -6.83 6.15
CA GLU A 213 8.48 -7.72 5.18
C GLU A 213 8.05 -7.31 3.76
N PRO A 214 8.96 -7.34 2.77
CA PRO A 214 8.64 -7.01 1.39
C PRO A 214 7.68 -8.04 0.79
N VAL A 215 6.66 -7.55 0.07
CA VAL A 215 5.79 -8.41 -0.73
C VAL A 215 6.17 -8.29 -2.18
N ILE A 216 6.56 -9.41 -2.79
CA ILE A 216 6.99 -9.51 -4.18
C ILE A 216 5.84 -10.10 -5.00
N SER A 217 5.48 -9.45 -6.12
CA SER A 217 4.47 -9.96 -7.04
C SER A 217 4.93 -11.23 -7.76
N PRO A 218 4.02 -12.10 -8.18
CA PRO A 218 4.35 -13.06 -9.22
C PRO A 218 4.88 -12.36 -10.47
N PRO A 219 5.75 -13.01 -11.26
CA PRO A 219 6.20 -12.47 -12.53
C PRO A 219 5.03 -12.20 -13.47
N ILE A 220 4.96 -10.99 -14.04
CA ILE A 220 3.90 -10.54 -14.93
C ILE A 220 4.45 -10.54 -16.36
N PRO A 221 4.05 -11.48 -17.22
CA PRO A 221 4.49 -11.50 -18.60
C PRO A 221 3.81 -10.41 -19.42
N VAL A 222 4.58 -9.70 -20.24
CA VAL A 222 4.07 -8.69 -21.15
C VAL A 222 3.69 -9.34 -22.48
N GLY A 223 2.42 -9.22 -22.83
CA GLY A 223 1.87 -9.68 -24.09
C GLY A 223 2.02 -8.65 -25.21
N ASN A 224 1.56 -9.02 -26.41
CA ASN A 224 1.53 -8.14 -27.57
C ASN A 224 0.52 -7.00 -27.37
N ALA A 225 0.93 -5.79 -27.70
CA ALA A 225 0.07 -4.63 -27.85
C ALA A 225 -0.46 -4.54 -29.28
N PRO A 226 -1.69 -4.09 -29.52
CA PRO A 226 -2.17 -3.85 -30.87
C PRO A 226 -1.61 -2.54 -31.44
N PRO A 227 -1.41 -2.46 -32.78
CA PRO A 227 -1.03 -1.23 -33.44
C PRO A 227 -2.15 -0.19 -33.39
N ARG A 228 -1.80 1.07 -33.54
CA ARG A 228 -2.76 2.18 -33.59
C ARG A 228 -2.48 3.14 -34.72
N VAL A 229 -3.53 3.63 -35.40
CA VAL A 229 -3.43 4.71 -36.37
C VAL A 229 -3.34 6.04 -35.63
N VAL A 230 -2.30 6.84 -35.94
CA VAL A 230 -2.00 8.12 -35.28
C VAL A 230 -2.16 9.33 -36.21
N SER A 231 -2.50 9.11 -37.48
CA SER A 231 -2.72 10.19 -38.45
C SER A 231 -4.22 10.50 -38.58
N GLU A 232 -4.52 11.76 -38.82
CA GLU A 232 -5.86 12.24 -39.19
C GLU A 232 -6.14 11.98 -40.66
N PRO A 233 -7.38 11.71 -41.06
CA PRO A 233 -7.74 11.54 -42.45
C PRO A 233 -7.43 12.78 -43.27
N GLY A 234 -6.87 12.56 -44.50
CA GLY A 234 -6.61 13.62 -45.45
C GLY A 234 -7.90 14.21 -46.04
N GLN A 235 -7.70 15.17 -46.95
CA GLN A 235 -8.77 15.79 -47.73
C GLN A 235 -8.77 15.24 -49.17
N PHE A 236 -9.85 15.50 -49.91
CA PHE A 236 -9.92 15.20 -51.31
C PHE A 236 -8.88 16.03 -52.06
N SER A 237 -8.19 15.39 -53.01
CA SER A 237 -7.28 16.08 -53.91
C SER A 237 -8.05 16.93 -54.94
N ALA A 238 -7.38 17.84 -55.64
CA ALA A 238 -8.00 18.73 -56.65
C ALA A 238 -8.66 17.97 -57.81
N ASP A 239 -8.26 16.72 -58.05
CA ASP A 239 -8.87 15.81 -59.03
C ASP A 239 -10.12 15.08 -58.48
N GLY A 240 -10.59 15.42 -57.29
CA GLY A 240 -11.76 14.82 -56.65
C GLY A 240 -11.52 13.43 -56.05
N VAL A 241 -10.29 12.90 -56.11
CA VAL A 241 -9.96 11.58 -55.56
C VAL A 241 -9.50 11.72 -54.11
N PHE A 242 -10.06 10.93 -53.23
CA PHE A 242 -9.56 10.80 -51.89
C PHE A 242 -8.35 9.88 -51.83
N ARG A 243 -7.24 10.39 -51.30
CA ARG A 243 -6.01 9.62 -51.04
C ARG A 243 -5.50 9.90 -49.64
N TYR A 244 -5.35 8.84 -48.86
CA TYR A 244 -4.89 8.93 -47.50
C TYR A 244 -4.00 7.73 -47.18
N THR A 245 -2.80 7.98 -46.66
CA THR A 245 -1.94 6.91 -46.15
C THR A 245 -1.97 6.93 -44.66
N LEU A 246 -2.39 5.82 -44.04
CA LEU A 246 -2.45 5.67 -42.60
C LEU A 246 -1.03 5.65 -42.03
N LYS A 247 -0.75 6.55 -41.07
CA LYS A 247 0.43 6.46 -40.23
C LYS A 247 0.09 5.62 -39.03
N THR A 248 0.75 4.47 -38.87
CA THR A 248 0.52 3.52 -37.80
C THR A 248 1.75 3.44 -36.94
N GLU A 249 1.51 3.38 -35.63
CA GLU A 249 2.52 3.18 -34.60
C GLU A 249 2.12 1.98 -33.73
N ASP A 250 3.12 1.29 -33.22
CA ASP A 250 2.94 0.12 -32.36
C ASP A 250 3.74 0.31 -31.08
N PRO A 251 3.11 0.10 -29.88
CA PRO A 251 3.80 0.24 -28.60
C PRO A 251 4.95 -0.74 -28.39
N ASP A 252 4.93 -1.90 -29.07
CA ASP A 252 6.01 -2.89 -29.04
C ASP A 252 7.13 -2.59 -30.05
N GLY A 253 6.97 -1.50 -30.84
CA GLY A 253 7.93 -1.08 -31.85
C GLY A 253 7.85 -1.86 -33.17
N ASP A 254 6.76 -2.58 -33.43
CA ASP A 254 6.53 -3.24 -34.69
C ASP A 254 6.34 -2.20 -35.82
N THR A 255 6.90 -2.50 -37.01
CA THR A 255 6.87 -1.61 -38.17
C THR A 255 6.18 -2.22 -39.40
N ALA A 256 5.84 -3.50 -39.32
CA ALA A 256 5.18 -4.22 -40.39
C ALA A 256 3.71 -4.47 -40.05
N PHE A 257 2.82 -3.80 -40.73
CA PHE A 257 1.39 -3.87 -40.55
C PHE A 257 0.65 -4.42 -41.73
N ARG A 258 -0.53 -4.93 -41.51
CA ARG A 258 -1.49 -5.36 -42.52
C ARG A 258 -2.77 -4.58 -42.34
N TYR A 259 -3.29 -4.07 -43.47
CA TYR A 259 -4.47 -3.22 -43.47
C TYR A 259 -5.60 -3.91 -44.24
N SER A 260 -6.81 -3.81 -43.74
CA SER A 260 -8.02 -4.26 -44.42
C SER A 260 -9.15 -3.26 -44.25
N LEU A 261 -9.89 -3.02 -45.33
CA LEU A 261 -11.07 -2.18 -45.33
C LEU A 261 -12.27 -3.02 -44.81
N VAL A 262 -12.77 -2.70 -43.64
CA VAL A 262 -13.92 -3.39 -43.01
C VAL A 262 -15.21 -2.78 -43.53
N ASN A 263 -15.26 -1.45 -43.61
CA ASN A 263 -16.39 -0.70 -44.18
C ASN A 263 -15.91 0.52 -44.94
N GLY A 264 -16.60 0.85 -46.01
CA GLY A 264 -16.30 2.05 -46.77
C GLY A 264 -17.24 2.24 -47.96
N PRO A 265 -17.24 3.41 -48.62
CA PRO A 265 -18.08 3.67 -49.75
C PRO A 265 -17.71 2.78 -50.94
N PRO A 266 -18.64 2.50 -51.87
CA PRO A 266 -18.38 1.68 -53.03
C PRO A 266 -17.19 2.22 -53.86
N GLY A 267 -16.28 1.31 -54.20
CA GLY A 267 -15.05 1.64 -54.98
C GLY A 267 -13.87 2.14 -54.15
N MET A 268 -14.01 2.24 -52.83
CA MET A 268 -12.87 2.50 -51.95
C MET A 268 -11.99 1.25 -51.82
N THR A 269 -10.69 1.44 -51.84
CA THR A 269 -9.68 0.39 -51.68
C THR A 269 -8.60 0.80 -50.70
N ILE A 270 -7.97 -0.20 -50.08
CA ILE A 270 -6.79 0.00 -49.20
C ILE A 270 -5.66 -0.91 -49.68
N GLY A 271 -4.45 -0.38 -49.68
CA GLY A 271 -3.24 -1.18 -49.86
C GLY A 271 -2.94 -2.02 -48.66
N PHE A 272 -2.79 -3.34 -48.82
CA PHE A 272 -2.68 -4.33 -47.76
C PHE A 272 -1.45 -4.13 -46.88
N ASP A 273 -0.31 -3.72 -47.45
CA ASP A 273 0.97 -3.56 -46.77
C ASP A 273 1.34 -2.11 -46.47
N ASP A 274 0.79 -1.14 -47.26
CA ASP A 274 1.18 0.26 -47.22
C ASP A 274 0.11 1.19 -46.58
N GLY A 275 -1.07 0.65 -46.29
CA GLY A 275 -2.16 1.40 -45.69
C GLY A 275 -2.67 2.57 -46.51
N LYS A 276 -2.44 2.56 -47.84
CA LYS A 276 -2.88 3.62 -48.73
C LYS A 276 -4.34 3.44 -49.10
N LEU A 277 -5.20 4.26 -48.54
CA LEU A 277 -6.61 4.39 -48.93
C LEU A 277 -6.74 5.22 -50.19
N THR A 278 -7.54 4.71 -51.15
CA THR A 278 -7.89 5.42 -52.36
C THR A 278 -9.38 5.26 -52.64
N TRP A 279 -10.04 6.37 -52.91
CA TRP A 279 -11.44 6.38 -53.31
C TRP A 279 -11.68 7.44 -54.38
N ASN A 280 -12.21 6.97 -55.51
CA ASN A 280 -12.69 7.84 -56.58
C ASN A 280 -14.24 7.79 -56.53
N PRO A 281 -14.89 8.83 -55.97
CA PRO A 281 -16.32 8.81 -55.77
C PRO A 281 -17.05 8.86 -57.11
N ALA A 282 -18.16 8.12 -57.21
CA ALA A 282 -19.09 8.25 -58.31
C ALA A 282 -19.79 9.62 -58.27
N ALA A 283 -20.35 10.05 -59.40
CA ALA A 283 -21.00 11.38 -59.53
C ALA A 283 -22.20 11.56 -58.59
N ASP A 284 -22.79 10.49 -58.11
CA ASP A 284 -23.93 10.48 -57.22
C ASP A 284 -23.56 10.18 -55.75
N ALA A 285 -22.26 10.17 -55.43
CA ALA A 285 -21.77 9.82 -54.08
C ALA A 285 -21.80 11.00 -53.11
N ALA A 286 -22.64 12.02 -53.29
CA ALA A 286 -22.79 13.10 -52.32
C ALA A 286 -23.32 12.57 -50.98
N GLY A 287 -22.81 13.07 -49.88
CA GLY A 287 -23.26 12.68 -48.53
C GLY A 287 -22.11 12.33 -47.61
N SER A 288 -22.43 11.73 -46.45
CA SER A 288 -21.49 11.24 -45.46
C SER A 288 -21.27 9.75 -45.66
N HIS A 289 -20.00 9.33 -45.62
CA HIS A 289 -19.56 7.94 -45.78
C HIS A 289 -18.69 7.54 -44.61
N ASP A 290 -19.11 6.53 -43.87
CA ASP A 290 -18.33 5.96 -42.77
C ASP A 290 -17.30 4.97 -43.31
N VAL A 291 -16.08 5.12 -42.85
CA VAL A 291 -14.94 4.26 -43.21
C VAL A 291 -14.43 3.57 -41.93
N GLU A 292 -14.24 2.26 -42.04
CA GLU A 292 -13.60 1.47 -40.99
C GLU A 292 -12.48 0.65 -41.58
N VAL A 293 -11.28 0.81 -41.02
CA VAL A 293 -10.09 0.05 -41.37
C VAL A 293 -9.63 -0.77 -40.18
N GLU A 294 -9.38 -2.06 -40.37
CA GLU A 294 -8.66 -2.90 -39.42
C GLU A 294 -7.18 -2.86 -39.73
N VAL A 295 -6.35 -2.65 -38.72
CA VAL A 295 -4.89 -2.72 -38.77
C VAL A 295 -4.45 -3.87 -37.90
N ALA A 296 -3.56 -4.72 -38.40
CA ALA A 296 -3.02 -5.87 -37.69
C ALA A 296 -1.50 -5.90 -37.76
N ASP A 297 -0.86 -6.28 -36.64
CA ASP A 297 0.54 -6.65 -36.59
C ASP A 297 0.76 -8.13 -36.97
N ARG A 298 2.02 -8.56 -37.00
CA ARG A 298 2.39 -9.95 -37.28
C ARG A 298 2.18 -10.92 -36.12
N PHE A 299 1.91 -10.40 -34.91
CA PHE A 299 1.71 -11.19 -33.68
C PHE A 299 0.24 -11.34 -33.30
N GLY A 300 -0.66 -10.84 -34.13
CA GLY A 300 -2.10 -11.02 -34.03
C GLY A 300 -2.81 -9.91 -33.24
N GLY A 301 -2.12 -8.85 -32.88
CA GLY A 301 -2.73 -7.60 -32.36
C GLY A 301 -3.50 -6.92 -33.48
N LYS A 302 -4.71 -6.45 -33.17
CA LYS A 302 -5.61 -5.80 -34.11
C LYS A 302 -6.25 -4.58 -33.50
N SER A 303 -6.41 -3.52 -34.30
CA SER A 303 -7.20 -2.34 -33.94
C SER A 303 -8.06 -1.88 -35.09
N SER A 304 -9.18 -1.24 -34.77
CA SER A 304 -10.05 -0.60 -35.74
C SER A 304 -9.86 0.91 -35.68
N TYR A 305 -9.73 1.51 -36.87
CA TYR A 305 -9.72 2.95 -37.03
C TYR A 305 -10.96 3.38 -37.83
N ARG A 306 -11.73 4.32 -37.28
CA ARG A 306 -13.00 4.77 -37.87
C ARG A 306 -12.98 6.27 -38.07
N PHE A 307 -13.51 6.68 -39.20
CA PHE A 307 -13.71 8.10 -39.54
C PHE A 307 -14.84 8.25 -40.56
N SER A 308 -15.34 9.47 -40.75
CA SER A 308 -16.37 9.76 -41.74
C SER A 308 -15.84 10.74 -42.76
N LEU A 309 -16.16 10.51 -44.03
CA LEU A 309 -15.87 11.41 -45.16
C LEU A 309 -17.18 12.07 -45.60
N THR A 310 -17.18 13.41 -45.74
CA THR A 310 -18.32 14.13 -46.27
C THR A 310 -17.97 14.66 -47.63
N LEU A 311 -18.73 14.24 -48.65
CA LEU A 311 -18.60 14.73 -50.03
C LEU A 311 -19.76 15.65 -50.34
N SER A 312 -19.46 16.92 -50.64
CA SER A 312 -20.47 17.91 -51.13
C SER A 312 -20.10 18.34 -52.52
N TYR A 313 -21.02 18.19 -53.46
CA TYR A 313 -20.87 18.82 -54.76
C TYR A 313 -21.39 20.26 -54.64
N GLN A 314 -20.52 21.23 -54.96
CA GLN A 314 -21.01 22.58 -55.20
C GLN A 314 -21.76 22.55 -56.50
N THR A 315 -23.08 22.68 -56.50
CA THR A 315 -23.83 23.05 -57.68
C THR A 315 -23.35 24.43 -58.08
N GLU A 316 -22.53 24.47 -59.11
CA GLU A 316 -22.24 25.72 -59.79
C GLU A 316 -23.63 26.25 -60.27
N THR A 317 -24.16 27.22 -59.55
CA THR A 317 -25.31 27.99 -60.04
C THR A 317 -24.82 28.73 -61.26
N VAL A 318 -24.99 28.13 -62.47
CA VAL A 318 -24.90 28.87 -63.70
C VAL A 318 -25.80 30.08 -63.54
N PRO A 319 -25.24 31.32 -63.56
CA PRO A 319 -26.08 32.48 -63.46
C PRO A 319 -27.06 32.45 -64.66
N ALA A 320 -28.37 32.50 -64.37
CA ALA A 320 -29.41 32.52 -65.37
C ALA A 320 -29.04 33.56 -66.44
N ALA A 321 -28.99 33.10 -67.69
CA ALA A 321 -28.65 33.93 -68.83
C ALA A 321 -29.45 35.25 -68.74
N ALA A 322 -28.71 36.36 -68.57
CA ALA A 322 -29.30 37.68 -68.55
C ALA A 322 -30.05 37.90 -69.87
N ASP A 323 -31.32 38.24 -69.76
CA ASP A 323 -32.26 38.59 -70.83
C ASP A 323 -31.63 39.57 -71.83
N ALA A 324 -31.41 39.09 -73.07
CA ALA A 324 -30.73 39.80 -74.14
C ALA A 324 -31.60 40.88 -74.82
N THR A 325 -32.59 41.48 -74.12
CA THR A 325 -33.49 42.46 -74.71
C THR A 325 -33.41 43.88 -74.12
N LYS A 326 -32.25 44.32 -73.54
CA LYS A 326 -32.01 45.75 -73.31
C LYS A 326 -30.66 46.21 -73.83
N ARG A 327 -30.69 46.68 -75.05
CA ARG A 327 -29.60 47.44 -75.71
C ARG A 327 -29.48 48.82 -74.97
N PRO A 328 -28.39 49.15 -74.26
CA PRO A 328 -28.17 50.52 -73.83
C PRO A 328 -27.64 51.38 -74.97
N LEU A 329 -28.27 52.53 -75.21
CA LEU A 329 -27.83 53.61 -76.12
C LEU A 329 -26.40 54.04 -75.80
N ARG A 330 -25.55 54.02 -76.84
CA ARG A 330 -24.19 54.56 -76.80
C ARG A 330 -24.22 56.04 -76.49
N ARG A 331 -23.58 56.43 -75.35
CA ARG A 331 -23.14 57.82 -75.11
C ARG A 331 -21.73 58.01 -75.71
N PRO A 332 -21.46 59.18 -76.42
CA PRO A 332 -20.15 59.44 -76.96
C PRO A 332 -19.10 59.77 -75.92
N ALA A 333 -17.86 59.43 -76.18
CA ALA A 333 -16.69 59.66 -75.33
C ALA A 333 -16.40 61.20 -75.18
N PRO A 334 -15.96 61.66 -74.00
CA PRO A 334 -15.35 62.99 -73.88
C PRO A 334 -13.90 62.94 -74.34
N ALA A 335 -13.50 64.09 -75.02
CA ALA A 335 -12.20 64.30 -75.58
C ALA A 335 -11.04 64.34 -74.58
N ALA A 336 -9.88 63.93 -75.03
CA ALA A 336 -8.61 64.06 -74.32
C ALA A 336 -8.25 65.53 -74.09
N GLN A 337 -7.70 65.82 -72.95
CA GLN A 337 -6.96 67.04 -72.67
C GLN A 337 -5.47 66.71 -72.44
N PRO A 338 -4.57 67.59 -72.85
CA PRO A 338 -3.14 67.34 -72.90
C PRO A 338 -2.43 67.65 -71.56
N GLU A 339 -1.29 67.08 -71.44
CA GLU A 339 -0.30 67.23 -70.41
C GLU A 339 0.17 68.67 -70.16
N SER A 340 0.43 68.96 -68.89
CA SER A 340 1.57 69.82 -68.48
C SER A 340 1.94 69.44 -67.04
#